data_c3802eff775a23863170351fb1b475e1
#
_entry.id   c3802eff775a23863170351fb1b475e1
#
_cell.length_a   1.000
_cell.length_b   1.000
_cell.length_c   1.000
_cell.angle_alpha   90.00
_cell.angle_beta   90.00
_cell.angle_gamma   90.00
#
_symmetry.space_group_name_H-M   'P 1'
#
loop_
_entity.id
_entity.type
_entity.pdbx_description
1 polymer ?
#
loop_
_entity_poly.entity_id
_entity_poly.type
_entity_poly.pdbx_seq_one_letter_code
_entity_poly.pdbx_strand_id
1 'polypeptide(L)'
;NEWALCATVFERDPVRWASVAVDLLADYLEDANDPADVIPPVLEEHAALARLAARAASERRLDIVSLLEAARAHRIGHLLDEAVLTLGAGKGGRSWALDALPAIDDVPWDSLSTIPIAAITGSNGKTTTVRLVAACARANDWCDGFNCTDGVFIDRKAVASGDYSGPAGTRLVLRNTSVEAAVIETARGGILRRGLAADRADVAIVTNISPDHFGEYGIDDLDGLADVKLSIAHLLDREGLLVLNADDALLCAKSDVLRQRLGWQPTLGWFARSYD
;
A
#
# COMPACT_ATOMS: atom_id res chain seq x y z
N ASN A 1 12.37 9.80 0.80
CA ASN A 1 11.28 10.77 0.91
C ASN A 1 10.30 10.53 2.06
N GLU A 2 10.74 9.79 3.07
CA GLU A 2 9.98 9.60 4.31
C GLU A 2 9.79 10.93 5.05
N TRP A 3 10.77 11.82 5.01
CA TRP A 3 10.75 13.13 5.64
C TRP A 3 9.71 14.10 5.02
N ALA A 4 9.54 14.09 3.70
CA ALA A 4 8.52 14.91 3.06
C ALA A 4 7.10 14.45 3.42
N LEU A 5 6.90 13.13 3.58
CA LEU A 5 5.65 12.56 4.04
C LEU A 5 5.39 12.91 5.50
N CYS A 6 6.41 12.78 6.37
CA CYS A 6 6.36 13.20 7.77
C CYS A 6 6.02 14.69 7.88
N ALA A 7 6.70 15.57 7.13
CA ALA A 7 6.43 17.00 7.15
C ALA A 7 4.98 17.35 6.80
N THR A 8 4.40 16.67 5.80
CA THR A 8 2.99 16.90 5.42
C THR A 8 2.02 16.48 6.54
N VAL A 9 2.37 15.45 7.31
CA VAL A 9 1.58 15.02 8.48
C VAL A 9 1.76 16.01 9.64
N PHE A 10 2.99 16.51 9.89
CA PHE A 10 3.29 17.49 10.93
C PHE A 10 2.64 18.85 10.67
N GLU A 11 2.58 19.30 9.41
CA GLU A 11 1.89 20.54 9.05
C GLU A 11 0.39 20.50 9.38
N ARG A 12 -0.22 19.31 9.41
CA ARG A 12 -1.66 19.14 9.71
C ARG A 12 -1.98 19.14 11.20
N ASP A 13 -1.10 18.60 12.03
CA ASP A 13 -1.28 18.52 13.49
C ASP A 13 0.07 18.50 14.21
N PRO A 14 0.75 19.64 14.31
CA PRO A 14 2.11 19.70 14.88
C PRO A 14 2.17 19.29 16.33
N VAL A 15 1.12 19.53 17.12
CA VAL A 15 1.12 19.21 18.57
C VAL A 15 1.09 17.69 18.80
N ARG A 16 0.32 16.97 17.99
CA ARG A 16 0.18 15.50 18.12
C ARG A 16 1.43 14.75 17.72
N TRP A 17 2.20 15.30 16.79
CA TRP A 17 3.34 14.60 16.18
C TRP A 17 4.72 15.08 16.69
N ALA A 18 4.75 16.06 17.56
CA ALA A 18 5.99 16.66 18.03
C ALA A 18 6.94 15.65 18.72
N SER A 19 6.42 14.75 19.55
CA SER A 19 7.22 13.72 20.20
C SER A 19 7.78 12.70 19.19
N VAL A 20 6.97 12.30 18.22
CA VAL A 20 7.39 11.40 17.13
C VAL A 20 8.47 12.06 16.27
N ALA A 21 8.36 13.35 16.03
CA ALA A 21 9.38 14.12 15.32
C ALA A 21 10.73 14.15 16.04
N VAL A 22 10.71 14.29 17.35
CA VAL A 22 11.94 14.27 18.18
C VAL A 22 12.61 12.90 18.11
N ASP A 23 11.84 11.82 18.25
CA ASP A 23 12.36 10.45 18.20
C ASP A 23 12.97 10.12 16.82
N LEU A 24 12.25 10.45 15.74
CA LEU A 24 12.73 10.25 14.35
C LEU A 24 14.01 11.07 14.07
N LEU A 25 14.10 12.28 14.61
CA LEU A 25 15.30 13.11 14.45
C LEU A 25 16.47 12.54 15.23
N ALA A 26 16.26 12.02 16.43
CA ALA A 26 17.28 11.37 17.23
C ALA A 26 17.85 10.14 16.51
N ASP A 27 17.00 9.25 16.00
CA ASP A 27 17.41 8.07 15.25
C ASP A 27 18.21 8.44 13.99
N TYR A 28 17.75 9.43 13.22
CA TYR A 28 18.45 9.89 12.02
C TYR A 28 19.84 10.45 12.30
N LEU A 29 20.02 11.10 13.43
CA LEU A 29 21.26 11.81 13.76
C LEU A 29 22.29 10.89 14.43
N GLU A 30 21.86 9.74 14.98
CA GLU A 30 22.76 8.66 15.37
C GLU A 30 23.39 7.96 14.15
N ASP A 31 22.66 7.89 13.03
CA ASP A 31 23.14 7.29 11.77
C ASP A 31 23.97 8.25 10.89
N ALA A 32 23.81 9.56 11.06
CA ALA A 32 24.52 10.56 10.24
C ALA A 32 25.87 10.91 10.85
N ASN A 33 26.94 10.34 10.30
CA ASN A 33 28.34 10.69 10.58
C ASN A 33 28.74 12.10 10.06
N ASP A 34 27.89 13.10 10.19
CA ASP A 34 28.19 14.48 9.76
C ASP A 34 28.58 15.32 11.00
N PRO A 35 29.87 15.72 11.12
CA PRO A 35 30.36 16.49 12.27
C PRO A 35 29.78 17.91 12.41
N ALA A 36 29.03 18.39 11.39
CA ALA A 36 28.34 19.68 11.44
C ALA A 36 27.00 19.61 12.21
N ASP A 37 26.47 18.43 12.42
CA ASP A 37 25.20 18.19 13.11
C ASP A 37 25.38 17.67 14.54
N VAL A 38 26.27 18.29 15.33
CA VAL A 38 26.34 18.04 16.79
C VAL A 38 25.03 18.50 17.42
N ILE A 39 24.19 17.54 17.78
CA ILE A 39 22.91 17.81 18.41
C ILE A 39 23.12 18.06 19.90
N PRO A 40 22.51 19.09 20.46
CA PRO A 40 22.41 19.18 21.91
C PRO A 40 21.63 17.96 22.44
N PRO A 41 22.01 17.39 23.58
CA PRO A 41 21.42 16.17 24.15
C PRO A 41 19.91 16.30 24.50
N VAL A 42 19.34 17.47 24.35
CA VAL A 42 17.90 17.75 24.47
C VAL A 42 17.52 18.72 23.38
N LEU A 43 16.75 18.24 22.39
CA LEU A 43 16.13 19.11 21.40
C LEU A 43 14.80 19.61 21.95
N GLU A 44 14.65 20.94 22.07
CA GLU A 44 13.34 21.52 22.28
C GLU A 44 12.43 21.25 21.08
N GLU A 45 11.16 20.95 21.36
CA GLU A 45 10.14 20.60 20.37
C GLU A 45 10.11 21.54 19.16
N HIS A 46 10.16 22.85 19.38
CA HIS A 46 10.19 23.84 18.30
C HIS A 46 11.45 23.77 17.44
N ALA A 47 12.58 23.46 18.02
CA ALA A 47 13.85 23.32 17.30
C ALA A 47 13.84 22.05 16.44
N ALA A 48 13.26 20.94 16.94
CA ALA A 48 13.09 19.70 16.20
C ALA A 48 12.15 19.89 14.99
N LEU A 49 11.01 20.53 15.19
CA LEU A 49 10.05 20.84 14.11
C LEU A 49 10.66 21.77 13.05
N ALA A 50 11.43 22.79 13.47
CA ALA A 50 12.08 23.70 12.52
C ALA A 50 13.15 22.96 11.66
N ARG A 51 13.92 22.04 12.26
CA ARG A 51 14.87 21.21 11.52
C ARG A 51 14.20 20.24 10.57
N LEU A 52 13.12 19.57 11.00
CA LEU A 52 12.33 18.71 10.13
C LEU A 52 11.74 19.48 8.95
N ALA A 53 11.18 20.66 9.19
CA ALA A 53 10.65 21.51 8.14
C ALA A 53 11.75 21.94 7.13
N ALA A 54 12.94 22.29 7.62
CA ALA A 54 14.08 22.65 6.78
C ALA A 54 14.57 21.46 5.92
N ARG A 55 14.67 20.25 6.52
CA ARG A 55 15.02 19.02 5.80
C ARG A 55 13.95 18.66 4.77
N ALA A 56 12.69 18.67 5.17
CA ALA A 56 11.57 18.42 4.25
C ALA A 56 11.57 19.39 3.05
N ALA A 57 11.88 20.66 3.28
CA ALA A 57 12.01 21.65 2.20
C ALA A 57 13.17 21.33 1.25
N SER A 58 14.30 20.85 1.76
CA SER A 58 15.48 20.47 0.94
C SER A 58 15.26 19.18 0.14
N GLU A 59 14.44 18.26 0.66
CA GLU A 59 14.13 16.97 0.03
C GLU A 59 12.89 17.01 -0.87
N ARG A 60 12.19 18.13 -0.88
CA ARG A 60 10.93 18.27 -1.61
C ARG A 60 11.14 18.14 -3.11
N ARG A 61 10.60 17.06 -3.67
CA ARG A 61 10.59 16.75 -5.09
C ARG A 61 9.28 17.27 -5.71
N LEU A 62 9.29 18.58 -6.08
CA LEU A 62 8.11 19.22 -6.70
C LEU A 62 7.74 18.58 -8.05
N ASP A 63 8.71 18.07 -8.77
CA ASP A 63 8.52 17.30 -10.01
C ASP A 63 7.66 16.06 -9.78
N ILE A 64 7.98 15.26 -8.75
CA ILE A 64 7.17 14.09 -8.36
C ILE A 64 5.77 14.53 -7.92
N VAL A 65 5.67 15.52 -7.04
CA VAL A 65 4.39 16.00 -6.53
C VAL A 65 3.47 16.43 -7.67
N SER A 66 3.98 17.23 -8.61
CA SER A 66 3.22 17.71 -9.77
C SER A 66 2.77 16.56 -10.68
N LEU A 67 3.62 15.54 -10.90
CA LEU A 67 3.25 14.35 -11.68
C LEU A 67 2.15 13.52 -10.98
N LEU A 68 2.23 13.38 -9.64
CA LEU A 68 1.20 12.67 -8.87
C LEU A 68 -0.14 13.42 -8.85
N GLU A 69 -0.10 14.76 -8.78
CA GLU A 69 -1.31 15.60 -8.88
C GLU A 69 -1.94 15.49 -10.27
N ALA A 70 -1.12 15.54 -11.33
CA ALA A 70 -1.58 15.33 -12.69
C ALA A 70 -2.17 13.92 -12.90
N ALA A 71 -1.50 12.88 -12.40
CA ALA A 71 -2.02 11.51 -12.45
C ALA A 71 -3.39 11.39 -11.76
N ARG A 72 -3.56 12.02 -10.60
CA ARG A 72 -4.84 12.07 -9.89
C ARG A 72 -5.92 12.78 -10.71
N ALA A 73 -5.58 13.91 -11.36
CA ALA A 73 -6.50 14.64 -12.24
C ALA A 73 -6.96 13.78 -13.43
N HIS A 74 -6.07 12.97 -13.99
CA HIS A 74 -6.35 12.00 -15.05
C HIS A 74 -6.97 10.68 -14.54
N ARG A 75 -7.16 10.52 -13.21
CA ARG A 75 -7.62 9.29 -12.57
C ARG A 75 -6.74 8.08 -12.86
N ILE A 76 -5.46 8.31 -13.04
CA ILE A 76 -4.44 7.27 -13.25
C ILE A 76 -3.80 6.94 -11.90
N GLY A 77 -3.79 5.65 -11.55
CA GLY A 77 -3.10 5.14 -10.37
C GLY A 77 -1.58 5.27 -10.49
N HIS A 78 -0.88 5.21 -9.36
CA HIS A 78 0.56 5.32 -9.35
C HIS A 78 1.23 4.34 -8.37
N LEU A 79 2.49 4.04 -8.64
CA LEU A 79 3.38 3.31 -7.75
C LEU A 79 4.68 4.12 -7.63
N LEU A 80 5.05 4.42 -6.41
CA LEU A 80 6.29 5.14 -6.11
C LEU A 80 7.15 4.32 -5.14
N ASP A 81 8.44 4.25 -5.42
CA ASP A 81 9.45 3.82 -4.47
C ASP A 81 10.70 4.72 -4.56
N GLU A 82 11.80 4.29 -3.96
CA GLU A 82 13.03 5.07 -3.87
C GLU A 82 13.72 5.36 -5.22
N ALA A 83 13.38 4.60 -6.26
CA ALA A 83 14.07 4.66 -7.56
C ALA A 83 13.13 4.94 -8.73
N VAL A 84 11.85 4.56 -8.65
CA VAL A 84 10.97 4.47 -9.82
C VAL A 84 9.57 5.03 -9.49
N LEU A 85 9.09 5.92 -10.36
CA LEU A 85 7.69 6.28 -10.47
C LEU A 85 7.04 5.48 -11.61
N THR A 86 5.91 4.84 -11.33
CA THR A 86 5.07 4.21 -12.34
C THR A 86 3.70 4.90 -12.32
N LEU A 87 3.19 5.26 -13.48
CA LEU A 87 1.83 5.74 -13.68
C LEU A 87 1.04 4.68 -14.44
N GLY A 88 -0.17 4.38 -13.97
CA GLY A 88 -0.94 3.23 -14.42
C GLY A 88 -0.47 1.92 -13.81
N ALA A 89 -0.96 0.79 -14.34
CA ALA A 89 -0.59 -0.53 -13.86
C ALA A 89 -0.69 -1.58 -14.99
N GLY A 90 0.13 -2.63 -14.90
CA GLY A 90 0.13 -3.73 -15.86
C GLY A 90 0.34 -3.23 -17.28
N LYS A 91 -0.44 -3.75 -18.23
CA LYS A 91 -0.36 -3.37 -19.65
C LYS A 91 -0.61 -1.88 -19.92
N GLY A 92 -1.29 -1.20 -19.01
CA GLY A 92 -1.56 0.24 -19.07
C GLY A 92 -0.57 1.08 -18.28
N GLY A 93 0.46 0.48 -17.70
CA GLY A 93 1.45 1.15 -16.86
C GLY A 93 2.69 1.58 -17.63
N ARG A 94 3.29 2.69 -17.20
CA ARG A 94 4.60 3.14 -17.66
C ARG A 94 5.44 3.63 -16.49
N SER A 95 6.73 3.27 -16.50
CA SER A 95 7.65 3.54 -15.41
C SER A 95 8.79 4.47 -15.87
N TRP A 96 9.23 5.34 -14.96
CA TRP A 96 10.38 6.23 -15.13
C TRP A 96 11.26 6.17 -13.90
N ALA A 97 12.57 6.23 -14.09
CA ALA A 97 13.50 6.43 -13.00
C ALA A 97 13.31 7.83 -12.39
N LEU A 98 13.48 7.99 -11.09
CA LEU A 98 13.26 9.27 -10.42
C LEU A 98 14.27 10.37 -10.81
N ASP A 99 15.37 10.02 -11.39
CA ASP A 99 16.39 10.94 -11.95
C ASP A 99 16.12 11.33 -13.42
N ALA A 100 15.12 10.69 -14.06
CA ALA A 100 14.75 10.87 -15.46
C ALA A 100 13.21 10.98 -15.63
N LEU A 101 12.57 11.76 -14.78
CA LEU A 101 11.12 11.97 -14.86
C LEU A 101 10.77 12.83 -16.08
N PRO A 102 9.64 12.55 -16.76
CA PRO A 102 9.17 13.37 -17.88
C PRO A 102 8.58 14.69 -17.37
N ALA A 103 8.54 15.70 -18.24
CA ALA A 103 7.63 16.83 -18.00
C ALA A 103 6.18 16.37 -18.08
N ILE A 104 5.27 17.07 -17.41
CA ILE A 104 3.84 16.69 -17.35
C ILE A 104 3.25 16.56 -18.76
N ASP A 105 3.61 17.48 -19.66
CA ASP A 105 3.10 17.50 -21.04
C ASP A 105 3.68 16.37 -21.90
N ASP A 106 4.80 15.76 -21.50
CA ASP A 106 5.44 14.64 -22.19
C ASP A 106 4.92 13.27 -21.73
N VAL A 107 4.06 13.25 -20.70
CA VAL A 107 3.43 12.02 -20.22
C VAL A 107 2.31 11.61 -21.19
N PRO A 108 2.33 10.38 -21.72
CA PRO A 108 1.30 9.92 -22.66
C PRO A 108 0.00 9.52 -21.96
N TRP A 109 -0.70 10.49 -21.35
CA TRP A 109 -1.88 10.28 -20.50
C TRP A 109 -2.95 9.40 -21.13
N ASP A 110 -3.21 9.56 -22.43
CA ASP A 110 -4.23 8.80 -23.15
C ASP A 110 -3.91 7.29 -23.31
N SER A 111 -2.63 6.92 -23.16
CA SER A 111 -2.19 5.53 -23.22
C SER A 111 -2.06 4.86 -21.87
N LEU A 112 -2.15 5.64 -20.79
CA LEU A 112 -2.06 5.13 -19.43
C LEU A 112 -3.42 4.65 -18.93
N SER A 113 -3.43 3.52 -18.26
CA SER A 113 -4.62 2.97 -17.63
C SER A 113 -4.26 2.09 -16.44
N THR A 114 -5.25 1.78 -15.64
CA THR A 114 -5.16 0.71 -14.64
C THR A 114 -5.66 -0.60 -15.23
N ILE A 115 -5.28 -1.70 -14.60
CA ILE A 115 -5.84 -3.04 -14.85
C ILE A 115 -6.73 -3.43 -13.67
N PRO A 116 -7.61 -4.46 -13.81
CA PRO A 116 -8.30 -5.04 -12.66
C PRO A 116 -7.33 -5.54 -11.59
N ILE A 117 -7.58 -5.15 -10.33
CA ILE A 117 -6.74 -5.49 -9.17
C ILE A 117 -7.60 -6.10 -8.07
N ALA A 118 -7.24 -7.31 -7.62
CA ALA A 118 -7.79 -7.92 -6.42
C ALA A 118 -6.74 -7.94 -5.32
N ALA A 119 -7.02 -7.30 -4.17
CA ALA A 119 -6.17 -7.31 -2.99
C ALA A 119 -6.65 -8.35 -1.98
N ILE A 120 -5.77 -9.21 -1.48
CA ILE A 120 -6.13 -10.33 -0.62
C ILE A 120 -5.30 -10.31 0.66
N THR A 121 -5.96 -10.36 1.80
CA THR A 121 -5.34 -10.51 3.12
C THR A 121 -6.10 -11.51 3.99
N GLY A 122 -5.62 -11.74 5.18
CA GLY A 122 -6.20 -12.62 6.19
C GLY A 122 -5.12 -13.33 7.02
N SER A 123 -5.50 -14.03 8.06
CA SER A 123 -4.55 -14.82 8.84
C SER A 123 -4.14 -16.07 8.04
N ASN A 124 -5.08 -16.83 7.54
CA ASN A 124 -4.86 -18.07 6.79
C ASN A 124 -5.54 -18.04 5.42
N GLY A 125 -5.07 -18.85 4.47
CA GLY A 125 -5.68 -19.04 3.16
C GLY A 125 -5.39 -17.97 2.12
N LYS A 126 -4.58 -16.94 2.42
CA LYS A 126 -4.21 -15.88 1.48
C LYS A 126 -3.68 -16.40 0.17
N THR A 127 -2.57 -17.13 0.19
CA THR A 127 -1.90 -17.70 -1.00
C THR A 127 -2.83 -18.60 -1.81
N THR A 128 -3.64 -19.41 -1.14
CA THR A 128 -4.64 -20.27 -1.82
C THR A 128 -5.67 -19.42 -2.55
N THR A 129 -6.22 -18.39 -1.89
CA THR A 129 -7.21 -17.49 -2.49
C THR A 129 -6.61 -16.70 -3.65
N VAL A 130 -5.37 -16.19 -3.50
CA VAL A 130 -4.63 -15.52 -4.59
C VAL A 130 -4.53 -16.42 -5.82
N ARG A 131 -4.12 -17.67 -5.65
CA ARG A 131 -4.00 -18.63 -6.75
C ARG A 131 -5.33 -18.97 -7.40
N LEU A 132 -6.40 -19.06 -6.61
CA LEU A 132 -7.75 -19.30 -7.13
C LEU A 132 -8.26 -18.13 -7.96
N VAL A 133 -8.14 -16.91 -7.45
CA VAL A 133 -8.56 -15.70 -8.18
C VAL A 133 -7.72 -15.50 -9.44
N ALA A 134 -6.40 -15.72 -9.38
CA ALA A 134 -5.54 -15.71 -10.55
C ALA A 134 -5.93 -16.76 -11.59
N ALA A 135 -6.36 -17.96 -11.14
CA ALA A 135 -6.88 -18.98 -12.04
C ALA A 135 -8.20 -18.55 -12.73
N CYS A 136 -9.07 -17.79 -12.04
CA CYS A 136 -10.27 -17.22 -12.63
C CYS A 136 -9.92 -16.17 -13.71
N ALA A 137 -8.92 -15.31 -13.47
CA ALA A 137 -8.46 -14.35 -14.46
C ALA A 137 -7.96 -15.06 -15.73
N ARG A 138 -7.14 -16.12 -15.59
CA ARG A 138 -6.68 -16.95 -16.70
C ARG A 138 -7.82 -17.66 -17.45
N ALA A 139 -8.83 -18.13 -16.72
CA ALA A 139 -10.00 -18.77 -17.34
C ALA A 139 -10.82 -17.79 -18.19
N ASN A 140 -10.61 -16.49 -18.00
CA ASN A 140 -11.17 -15.41 -18.81
C ASN A 140 -10.15 -14.88 -19.84
N ASP A 141 -9.14 -15.67 -20.19
CA ASP A 141 -8.08 -15.37 -21.16
C ASP A 141 -7.26 -14.11 -20.86
N TRP A 142 -7.18 -13.71 -19.58
CA TRP A 142 -6.33 -12.61 -19.16
C TRP A 142 -4.92 -13.11 -18.75
N CYS A 143 -3.89 -12.36 -19.13
CA CYS A 143 -2.56 -12.55 -18.59
C CYS A 143 -2.54 -12.11 -17.12
N ASP A 144 -2.62 -13.09 -16.21
CA ASP A 144 -2.60 -12.82 -14.79
C ASP A 144 -1.21 -12.53 -14.26
N GLY A 145 -1.15 -11.66 -13.23
CA GLY A 145 0.02 -11.48 -12.40
C GLY A 145 -0.36 -11.59 -10.93
N PHE A 146 0.43 -12.30 -10.12
CA PHE A 146 0.20 -12.35 -8.69
C PHE A 146 1.49 -12.47 -7.88
N ASN A 147 1.46 -11.97 -6.65
CA ASN A 147 2.49 -12.18 -5.65
C ASN A 147 1.94 -12.99 -4.47
N CYS A 148 2.81 -13.76 -3.83
CA CYS A 148 2.50 -14.53 -2.63
C CYS A 148 3.77 -14.88 -1.85
N THR A 149 3.61 -15.66 -0.79
CA THR A 149 4.74 -16.16 0.03
C THR A 149 5.73 -17.05 -0.73
N ASP A 150 5.33 -17.62 -1.87
CA ASP A 150 6.20 -18.49 -2.69
C ASP A 150 6.92 -17.71 -3.81
N GLY A 151 6.51 -16.48 -4.10
CA GLY A 151 7.13 -15.68 -5.15
C GLY A 151 6.18 -14.73 -5.87
N VAL A 152 6.64 -14.26 -7.03
CA VAL A 152 5.88 -13.50 -8.01
C VAL A 152 5.72 -14.33 -9.28
N PHE A 153 4.51 -14.39 -9.79
CA PHE A 153 4.15 -15.19 -10.95
C PHE A 153 3.44 -14.32 -12.00
N ILE A 154 3.82 -14.48 -13.26
CA ILE A 154 3.17 -13.85 -14.42
C ILE A 154 2.87 -14.95 -15.43
N ASP A 155 1.62 -15.07 -15.84
CA ASP A 155 1.17 -16.12 -16.77
C ASP A 155 1.75 -17.53 -16.39
N ARG A 156 1.54 -17.93 -15.14
CA ARG A 156 2.05 -19.18 -14.53
C ARG A 156 3.56 -19.30 -14.38
N LYS A 157 4.35 -18.36 -14.88
CA LYS A 157 5.81 -18.40 -14.77
C LYS A 157 6.26 -17.66 -13.53
N ALA A 158 7.09 -18.30 -12.72
CA ALA A 158 7.75 -17.65 -11.62
C ALA A 158 8.79 -16.63 -12.16
N VAL A 159 8.61 -15.37 -11.82
CA VAL A 159 9.57 -14.30 -12.16
C VAL A 159 10.45 -13.91 -10.97
N ALA A 160 10.02 -14.27 -9.76
CA ALA A 160 10.81 -14.14 -8.53
C ALA A 160 10.40 -15.25 -7.56
N SER A 161 11.36 -15.76 -6.76
CA SER A 161 11.15 -16.80 -5.75
C SER A 161 11.42 -16.26 -4.36
N GLY A 162 10.66 -16.67 -3.35
CA GLY A 162 10.75 -16.25 -1.96
C GLY A 162 9.51 -15.53 -1.49
N ASP A 163 9.53 -15.01 -0.27
CA ASP A 163 8.36 -14.29 0.28
C ASP A 163 8.21 -12.90 -0.34
N TYR A 164 7.22 -12.79 -1.21
CA TYR A 164 6.80 -11.56 -1.86
C TYR A 164 5.38 -11.15 -1.49
N SER A 165 4.86 -11.61 -0.35
CA SER A 165 3.50 -11.29 0.15
C SER A 165 3.31 -9.85 0.63
N GLY A 166 4.12 -8.92 0.16
CA GLY A 166 4.12 -7.51 0.56
C GLY A 166 4.36 -6.54 -0.59
N PRO A 167 4.65 -5.27 -0.28
CA PRO A 167 4.75 -4.17 -1.25
C PRO A 167 5.74 -4.40 -2.40
N ALA A 168 6.84 -5.09 -2.15
CA ALA A 168 7.83 -5.40 -3.20
C ALA A 168 7.23 -6.31 -4.28
N GLY A 169 6.52 -7.38 -3.87
CA GLY A 169 5.84 -8.27 -4.80
C GLY A 169 4.72 -7.57 -5.57
N THR A 170 3.93 -6.76 -4.88
CA THR A 170 2.88 -5.94 -5.50
C THR A 170 3.45 -5.05 -6.60
N ARG A 171 4.57 -4.35 -6.36
CA ARG A 171 5.21 -3.50 -7.37
C ARG A 171 5.72 -4.29 -8.57
N LEU A 172 6.31 -5.48 -8.35
CA LEU A 172 6.77 -6.33 -9.44
C LEU A 172 5.62 -6.77 -10.35
N VAL A 173 4.48 -7.14 -9.77
CA VAL A 173 3.27 -7.49 -10.53
C VAL A 173 2.74 -6.30 -11.30
N LEU A 174 2.47 -5.19 -10.63
CA LEU A 174 1.79 -4.03 -11.22
C LEU A 174 2.66 -3.25 -12.21
N ARG A 175 3.99 -3.37 -12.16
CA ARG A 175 4.93 -2.80 -13.14
C ARG A 175 5.13 -3.66 -14.37
N ASN A 176 4.71 -4.91 -14.34
CA ASN A 176 4.89 -5.80 -15.48
C ASN A 176 3.85 -5.51 -16.57
N THR A 177 4.30 -5.00 -17.69
CA THR A 177 3.44 -4.54 -18.80
C THR A 177 2.74 -5.67 -19.56
N SER A 178 3.01 -6.94 -19.29
CA SER A 178 2.25 -8.05 -19.83
C SER A 178 1.01 -8.39 -18.99
N VAL A 179 0.93 -7.91 -17.74
CA VAL A 179 -0.17 -8.24 -16.82
C VAL A 179 -1.43 -7.48 -17.21
N GLU A 180 -2.54 -8.21 -17.34
CA GLU A 180 -3.87 -7.70 -17.67
C GLU A 180 -4.83 -7.75 -16.48
N ALA A 181 -4.54 -8.60 -15.48
CA ALA A 181 -5.24 -8.64 -14.20
C ALA A 181 -4.26 -9.00 -13.08
N ALA A 182 -4.28 -8.25 -12.00
CA ALA A 182 -3.38 -8.43 -10.87
C ALA A 182 -4.12 -8.98 -9.65
N VAL A 183 -3.49 -9.96 -8.98
CA VAL A 183 -3.97 -10.50 -7.71
C VAL A 183 -2.86 -10.36 -6.67
N ILE A 184 -3.04 -9.46 -5.72
CA ILE A 184 -1.99 -9.08 -4.78
C ILE A 184 -2.23 -9.64 -3.39
N GLU A 185 -1.29 -10.47 -2.90
CA GLU A 185 -1.25 -10.87 -1.51
C GLU A 185 -0.69 -9.73 -0.66
N THR A 186 -1.42 -9.36 0.39
CA THR A 186 -1.03 -8.28 1.29
C THR A 186 -0.94 -8.82 2.72
N ALA A 187 0.29 -9.14 3.14
CA ALA A 187 0.55 -9.62 4.50
C ALA A 187 0.58 -8.46 5.51
N ARG A 188 0.17 -8.75 6.76
CA ARG A 188 0.14 -7.79 7.86
C ARG A 188 1.45 -7.01 8.03
N GLY A 189 2.58 -7.72 8.07
CA GLY A 189 3.88 -7.10 8.25
C GLY A 189 4.26 -6.14 7.12
N GLY A 190 3.77 -6.38 5.90
CA GLY A 190 3.89 -5.45 4.78
C GLY A 190 3.10 -4.18 5.01
N ILE A 191 1.82 -4.32 5.41
CA ILE A 191 0.92 -3.18 5.69
C ILE A 191 1.51 -2.28 6.79
N LEU A 192 1.93 -2.87 7.92
CA LEU A 192 2.40 -2.13 9.09
C LEU A 192 3.74 -1.43 8.88
N ARG A 193 4.65 -2.04 8.12
CA ARG A 193 5.98 -1.47 7.86
C ARG A 193 6.05 -0.49 6.70
N ARG A 194 5.26 -0.70 5.66
CA ARG A 194 5.43 -0.01 4.37
C ARG A 194 4.11 0.44 3.74
N GLY A 195 2.99 0.23 4.43
CA GLY A 195 1.65 0.54 3.92
C GLY A 195 1.21 -0.38 2.77
N LEU A 196 0.20 0.08 2.06
CA LEU A 196 -0.34 -0.56 0.86
C LEU A 196 0.42 -0.03 -0.36
N ALA A 197 0.99 -0.93 -1.18
CA ALA A 197 1.77 -0.52 -2.34
C ALA A 197 0.90 -0.09 -3.53
N ALA A 198 -0.30 -0.64 -3.65
CA ALA A 198 -1.30 -0.17 -4.60
C ALA A 198 -2.08 1.01 -4.02
N ASP A 199 -2.49 1.95 -4.84
CA ASP A 199 -3.34 3.08 -4.46
C ASP A 199 -4.84 2.79 -4.69
N ARG A 200 -5.16 1.73 -5.43
CA ARG A 200 -6.53 1.26 -5.67
C ARG A 200 -6.60 -0.25 -5.86
N ALA A 201 -7.79 -0.80 -5.64
CA ALA A 201 -8.19 -2.15 -6.05
C ALA A 201 -9.68 -2.16 -6.41
N ASP A 202 -10.08 -3.08 -7.29
CA ASP A 202 -11.50 -3.27 -7.65
C ASP A 202 -12.16 -4.25 -6.67
N VAL A 203 -11.37 -5.18 -6.13
CA VAL A 203 -11.83 -6.18 -5.15
C VAL A 203 -10.85 -6.25 -3.98
N ALA A 204 -11.35 -6.24 -2.77
CA ALA A 204 -10.60 -6.52 -1.55
C ALA A 204 -11.19 -7.75 -0.85
N ILE A 205 -10.36 -8.73 -0.49
CA ILE A 205 -10.80 -9.99 0.14
C ILE A 205 -10.10 -10.16 1.47
N VAL A 206 -10.86 -10.35 2.55
CA VAL A 206 -10.33 -10.74 3.87
C VAL A 206 -10.78 -12.17 4.17
N THR A 207 -9.85 -13.10 4.20
CA THR A 207 -10.16 -14.54 4.30
C THR A 207 -10.62 -14.95 5.70
N ASN A 208 -9.94 -14.50 6.73
CA ASN A 208 -10.30 -14.74 8.15
C ASN A 208 -9.37 -13.94 9.08
N ILE A 209 -9.80 -13.83 10.33
CA ILE A 209 -9.02 -13.30 11.45
C ILE A 209 -8.84 -14.40 12.48
N SER A 210 -7.61 -14.79 12.73
CA SER A 210 -7.26 -15.74 13.80
C SER A 210 -5.96 -15.30 14.47
N PRO A 211 -5.66 -15.75 15.70
CA PRO A 211 -4.42 -15.39 16.36
C PRO A 211 -3.22 -15.66 15.47
N ASP A 212 -2.45 -14.61 15.20
CA ASP A 212 -1.31 -14.65 14.29
C ASP A 212 -0.29 -13.59 14.72
N HIS A 213 0.87 -14.03 15.20
CA HIS A 213 2.02 -13.18 15.57
C HIS A 213 1.66 -11.97 16.46
N PHE A 214 1.00 -12.16 17.59
CA PHE A 214 0.77 -11.08 18.56
C PHE A 214 2.09 -10.56 19.14
N GLY A 215 2.08 -9.31 19.62
CA GLY A 215 3.25 -8.63 20.20
C GLY A 215 4.14 -7.94 19.18
N GLU A 216 3.89 -8.07 17.88
CA GLU A 216 4.61 -7.35 16.83
C GLU A 216 3.85 -6.09 16.43
N TYR A 217 4.57 -4.96 16.30
CA TYR A 217 4.04 -3.66 15.85
C TYR A 217 2.86 -3.14 16.68
N GLY A 218 2.85 -3.43 18.01
CA GLY A 218 1.79 -2.98 18.90
C GLY A 218 0.42 -3.61 18.66
N ILE A 219 0.35 -4.75 17.98
CA ILE A 219 -0.89 -5.51 17.77
C ILE A 219 -0.91 -6.69 18.74
N ASP A 220 -1.72 -6.56 19.79
CA ASP A 220 -1.74 -7.51 20.91
C ASP A 220 -3.02 -8.33 20.98
N ASP A 221 -4.03 -8.02 20.15
CA ASP A 221 -5.32 -8.68 20.16
C ASP A 221 -5.90 -8.89 18.73
N LEU A 222 -6.99 -9.64 18.69
CA LEU A 222 -7.71 -9.93 17.44
C LEU A 222 -8.39 -8.69 16.85
N ASP A 223 -8.81 -7.76 17.70
CA ASP A 223 -9.52 -6.57 17.30
C ASP A 223 -8.59 -5.63 16.48
N GLY A 224 -7.40 -5.36 17.01
CA GLY A 224 -6.36 -4.61 16.30
C GLY A 224 -5.88 -5.33 15.04
N LEU A 225 -5.73 -6.67 15.09
CA LEU A 225 -5.37 -7.45 13.91
C LEU A 225 -6.43 -7.36 12.80
N ALA A 226 -7.71 -7.38 13.16
CA ALA A 226 -8.81 -7.20 12.22
C ALA A 226 -8.79 -5.80 11.60
N ASP A 227 -8.55 -4.74 12.38
CA ASP A 227 -8.46 -3.38 11.88
C ASP A 227 -7.32 -3.23 10.86
N VAL A 228 -6.15 -3.82 11.13
CA VAL A 228 -5.02 -3.82 10.18
C VAL A 228 -5.39 -4.54 8.89
N LYS A 229 -5.99 -5.72 8.96
CA LYS A 229 -6.35 -6.48 7.75
C LYS A 229 -7.48 -5.81 6.97
N LEU A 230 -8.47 -5.25 7.65
CA LEU A 230 -9.57 -4.50 7.03
C LEU A 230 -9.10 -3.20 6.36
N SER A 231 -7.88 -2.71 6.66
CA SER A 231 -7.33 -1.52 6.02
C SER A 231 -7.19 -1.66 4.49
N ILE A 232 -7.14 -2.88 3.94
CA ILE A 232 -7.15 -3.08 2.47
C ILE A 232 -8.43 -2.53 1.81
N ALA A 233 -9.52 -2.35 2.57
CA ALA A 233 -10.73 -1.73 2.05
C ALA A 233 -10.55 -0.26 1.66
N HIS A 234 -9.51 0.42 2.14
CA HIS A 234 -9.16 1.77 1.69
C HIS A 234 -8.63 1.81 0.25
N LEU A 235 -8.28 0.67 -0.34
CA LEU A 235 -7.96 0.57 -1.76
C LEU A 235 -9.18 0.62 -2.67
N LEU A 236 -10.38 0.36 -2.11
CA LEU A 236 -11.61 0.32 -2.88
C LEU A 236 -12.14 1.72 -3.16
N ASP A 237 -12.64 1.94 -4.35
CA ASP A 237 -13.48 3.08 -4.68
C ASP A 237 -14.98 2.74 -4.45
N ARG A 238 -15.88 3.65 -4.84
CA ARG A 238 -17.32 3.49 -4.61
C ARG A 238 -17.96 2.33 -5.38
N GLU A 239 -17.31 1.82 -6.41
CA GLU A 239 -17.76 0.70 -7.22
C GLU A 239 -17.10 -0.61 -6.79
N GLY A 240 -16.12 -0.53 -5.87
CA GLY A 240 -15.33 -1.66 -5.42
C GLY A 240 -16.10 -2.66 -4.57
N LEU A 241 -15.66 -3.91 -4.61
CA LEU A 241 -16.25 -5.05 -3.89
C LEU A 241 -15.37 -5.45 -2.70
N LEU A 242 -15.92 -5.39 -1.49
CA LEU A 242 -15.31 -5.97 -0.30
C LEU A 242 -15.90 -7.36 -0.03
N VAL A 243 -15.06 -8.38 -0.07
CA VAL A 243 -15.45 -9.78 0.17
C VAL A 243 -14.96 -10.23 1.55
N LEU A 244 -15.88 -10.65 2.39
CA LEU A 244 -15.61 -11.05 3.77
C LEU A 244 -16.11 -12.48 4.03
N ASN A 245 -15.48 -13.14 5.01
CA ASN A 245 -15.91 -14.46 5.47
C ASN A 245 -17.07 -14.34 6.46
N ALA A 246 -18.22 -14.88 6.10
CA ALA A 246 -19.41 -14.89 6.98
C ALA A 246 -19.28 -15.85 8.17
N ASP A 247 -18.39 -16.86 8.10
CA ASP A 247 -18.08 -17.74 9.22
C ASP A 247 -17.17 -17.07 10.28
N ASP A 248 -16.65 -15.87 10.00
CA ASP A 248 -15.80 -15.12 10.91
C ASP A 248 -16.63 -14.03 11.62
N ALA A 249 -17.01 -14.31 12.87
CA ALA A 249 -17.86 -13.42 13.66
C ALA A 249 -17.24 -12.01 13.85
N LEU A 250 -15.90 -11.90 13.90
CA LEU A 250 -15.24 -10.62 14.07
C LEU A 250 -15.30 -9.79 12.79
N LEU A 251 -15.13 -10.39 11.62
CA LEU A 251 -15.31 -9.71 10.33
C LEU A 251 -16.76 -9.25 10.15
N CYS A 252 -17.75 -10.08 10.53
CA CYS A 252 -19.14 -9.68 10.50
C CYS A 252 -19.40 -8.46 11.40
N ALA A 253 -18.94 -8.50 12.65
CA ALA A 253 -19.13 -7.41 13.60
C ALA A 253 -18.44 -6.10 13.17
N LYS A 254 -17.25 -6.20 12.57
CA LYS A 254 -16.48 -5.01 12.13
C LYS A 254 -16.93 -4.44 10.79
N SER A 255 -17.72 -5.15 10.01
CA SER A 255 -18.14 -4.68 8.68
C SER A 255 -18.94 -3.37 8.73
N ASP A 256 -19.80 -3.18 9.73
CA ASP A 256 -20.58 -1.95 9.90
C ASP A 256 -19.72 -0.78 10.41
N VAL A 257 -18.77 -1.06 11.31
CA VAL A 257 -17.80 -0.06 11.80
C VAL A 257 -16.90 0.42 10.66
N LEU A 258 -16.45 -0.50 9.82
CA LEU A 258 -15.64 -0.18 8.65
C LEU A 258 -16.36 0.77 7.67
N ARG A 259 -17.65 0.51 7.40
CA ARG A 259 -18.48 1.38 6.55
C ARG A 259 -18.57 2.80 7.09
N GLN A 260 -18.70 2.96 8.41
CA GLN A 260 -18.69 4.28 9.05
C GLN A 260 -17.33 4.96 8.91
N ARG A 261 -16.21 4.24 9.08
CA ARG A 261 -14.85 4.78 8.95
C ARG A 261 -14.50 5.19 7.52
N LEU A 262 -14.94 4.44 6.52
CA LEU A 262 -14.72 4.76 5.11
C LEU A 262 -15.51 6.01 4.67
N GLY A 263 -16.58 6.38 5.36
CA GLY A 263 -17.47 7.49 4.98
C GLY A 263 -18.31 7.20 3.72
N TRP A 264 -18.30 5.96 3.24
CA TRP A 264 -19.11 5.44 2.14
C TRP A 264 -19.34 3.94 2.33
N GLN A 265 -20.25 3.36 1.54
CA GLN A 265 -20.59 1.94 1.69
C GLN A 265 -20.07 1.13 0.49
N PRO A 266 -19.02 0.31 0.67
CA PRO A 266 -18.61 -0.63 -0.35
C PRO A 266 -19.70 -1.68 -0.60
N THR A 267 -19.75 -2.19 -1.83
CA THR A 267 -20.51 -3.41 -2.10
C THR A 267 -19.91 -4.55 -1.29
N LEU A 268 -20.73 -5.26 -0.49
CA LEU A 268 -20.27 -6.41 0.28
C LEU A 268 -20.59 -7.71 -0.43
N GLY A 269 -19.57 -8.55 -0.58
CA GLY A 269 -19.69 -9.96 -0.90
C GLY A 269 -19.39 -10.81 0.34
N TRP A 270 -20.10 -11.89 0.52
CA TRP A 270 -19.88 -12.82 1.62
C TRP A 270 -19.61 -14.22 1.09
N PHE A 271 -18.65 -14.90 1.69
CA PHE A 271 -18.46 -16.33 1.48
C PHE A 271 -18.50 -17.08 2.80
N ALA A 272 -18.95 -18.33 2.78
CA ALA A 272 -19.05 -19.22 3.92
C ALA A 272 -18.79 -20.66 3.47
N ARG A 273 -18.52 -21.54 4.43
CA ARG A 273 -18.40 -23.00 4.15
C ARG A 273 -19.75 -23.69 4.03
N SER A 274 -20.77 -23.16 4.70
CA SER A 274 -22.14 -23.68 4.63
C SER A 274 -23.15 -22.53 4.47
N TYR A 275 -24.33 -22.85 3.96
CA TYR A 275 -25.45 -21.93 3.76
C TYR A 275 -26.57 -22.21 4.80
N ASP A 276 -26.19 -22.48 6.06
CA ASP A 276 -27.18 -22.72 7.11
C ASP A 276 -27.61 -21.41 7.80
#